data_0b32f4329ab3b6269ee1e981e060f7d6
#
_entry.id   0b32f4329ab3b6269ee1e981e060f7d6
#
_cell.length_a   1.000
_cell.length_b   1.000
_cell.length_c   1.000
_cell.angle_alpha   90.00
_cell.angle_beta   90.00
_cell.angle_gamma   90.00
#
_symmetry.space_group_name_H-M   'P 1'
#
loop_
_entity.id
_entity.type
_entity.pdbx_description
1 polymer ?
#
loop_
_entity_poly.entity_id
_entity_poly.type
_entity_poly.pdbx_seq_one_letter_code
_entity_poly.pdbx_strand_id
1 'polypeptide(L)'
;MCGIAGFVGAGDGAVLRRMTDRLVHRGPDAQGFFEKPEAGVFLGHRRLSIIDLSGGAQPMSTADGQTVIVFNGEIYNHADLRAELQARGHVFATDHSDTEVLLYAWREWGPAMLDRLNGMWAFAILDGREKRLFLARDRFGKKPLYWFHRQGTFGFASELTSLLEHPLAPRSESELARVKFLAHALIPAPHTAIEGIQKLPAAHHLTLDLGGSAPRIQ
;
A
#
# COMPACT_ATOMS: atom_id res chain seq x y z
N MET A 1 4.99 -3.63 -13.44
CA MET A 1 4.02 -3.32 -12.37
C MET A 1 4.79 -2.74 -11.20
N CYS A 2 4.30 -1.68 -10.58
CA CYS A 2 4.98 -1.09 -9.42
C CYS A 2 5.04 -2.04 -8.22
N GLY A 3 5.87 -1.70 -7.24
CA GLY A 3 5.97 -2.38 -5.97
C GLY A 3 5.85 -1.40 -4.82
N ILE A 4 5.07 -1.74 -3.79
CA ILE A 4 4.94 -0.96 -2.56
C ILE A 4 5.40 -1.79 -1.37
N ALA A 5 6.03 -1.14 -0.41
CA ALA A 5 6.42 -1.73 0.87
C ALA A 5 6.38 -0.65 1.97
N GLY A 6 6.18 -1.07 3.20
CA GLY A 6 6.24 -0.16 4.33
C GLY A 6 5.98 -0.84 5.65
N PHE A 7 6.21 -0.10 6.72
CA PHE A 7 5.90 -0.57 8.07
C PHE A 7 5.62 0.61 9.02
N VAL A 8 4.96 0.28 10.12
CA VAL A 8 4.75 1.14 11.27
C VAL A 8 5.25 0.40 12.51
N GLY A 9 6.11 1.03 13.29
CA GLY A 9 6.70 0.47 14.51
C GLY A 9 8.22 0.35 14.44
N ALA A 10 8.78 -0.73 14.97
CA ALA A 10 10.21 -0.94 15.08
C ALA A 10 10.88 -1.16 13.71
N GLY A 11 11.96 -0.44 13.46
CA GLY A 11 12.75 -0.49 12.23
C GLY A 11 13.33 0.87 11.89
N ASP A 12 14.02 0.94 10.78
CA ASP A 12 14.67 2.15 10.27
C ASP A 12 14.65 2.21 8.73
N GLY A 13 15.19 3.28 8.17
CA GLY A 13 15.29 3.44 6.72
C GLY A 13 16.10 2.35 6.03
N ALA A 14 17.04 1.70 6.70
CA ALA A 14 17.81 0.60 6.11
C ALA A 14 16.93 -0.65 5.93
N VAL A 15 16.03 -0.92 6.87
CA VAL A 15 15.00 -1.99 6.73
C VAL A 15 14.10 -1.68 5.55
N LEU A 16 13.59 -0.44 5.45
CA LEU A 16 12.73 -0.03 4.34
C LEU A 16 13.42 -0.22 2.98
N ARG A 17 14.70 0.16 2.88
CA ARG A 17 15.47 -0.01 1.63
C ARG A 17 15.60 -1.47 1.25
N ARG A 18 15.96 -2.37 2.17
CA ARG A 18 16.01 -3.82 1.88
C ARG A 18 14.66 -4.35 1.40
N MET A 19 13.56 -3.99 2.08
CA MET A 19 12.20 -4.36 1.66
C MET A 19 11.91 -3.87 0.23
N THR A 20 12.25 -2.64 -0.08
CA THR A 20 11.99 -2.02 -1.37
C THR A 20 12.87 -2.60 -2.47
N ASP A 21 14.13 -2.96 -2.17
CA ASP A 21 15.07 -3.55 -3.12
C ASP A 21 14.62 -4.93 -3.61
N ARG A 22 13.89 -5.68 -2.78
CA ARG A 22 13.27 -6.96 -3.22
C ARG A 22 12.20 -6.78 -4.28
N LEU A 23 11.74 -5.56 -4.51
CA LEU A 23 10.69 -5.24 -5.49
C LEU A 23 11.23 -4.63 -6.79
N VAL A 24 12.57 -4.59 -7.00
CA VAL A 24 13.18 -3.97 -8.18
C VAL A 24 12.68 -4.56 -9.50
N HIS A 25 12.42 -5.87 -9.57
CA HIS A 25 11.87 -6.55 -10.75
C HIS A 25 10.46 -6.09 -11.12
N ARG A 26 9.70 -5.53 -10.16
CA ARG A 26 8.38 -4.96 -10.39
C ARG A 26 8.45 -3.53 -10.92
N GLY A 27 9.40 -2.74 -10.44
CA GLY A 27 9.55 -1.34 -10.78
C GLY A 27 11.02 -0.94 -10.89
N PRO A 28 11.66 -1.21 -12.04
CA PRO A 28 13.09 -0.95 -12.22
C PRO A 28 13.43 0.52 -12.46
N ASP A 29 12.45 1.35 -12.86
CA ASP A 29 12.71 2.68 -13.42
C ASP A 29 13.03 3.73 -12.35
N ALA A 30 12.40 3.65 -11.18
CA ALA A 30 12.63 4.59 -10.09
C ALA A 30 12.29 3.98 -8.73
N GLN A 31 12.80 4.61 -7.68
CA GLN A 31 12.48 4.31 -6.29
C GLN A 31 12.21 5.59 -5.52
N GLY A 32 11.43 5.49 -4.45
CA GLY A 32 11.19 6.58 -3.54
C GLY A 32 10.87 6.11 -2.14
N PHE A 33 11.12 6.98 -1.17
CA PHE A 33 10.98 6.69 0.25
C PHE A 33 10.33 7.87 0.97
N PHE A 34 9.48 7.55 1.92
CA PHE A 34 8.96 8.47 2.91
C PHE A 34 9.29 7.90 4.29
N GLU A 35 9.96 8.68 5.11
CA GLU A 35 10.43 8.28 6.43
C GLU A 35 9.97 9.33 7.45
N LYS A 36 9.24 8.88 8.48
CA LYS A 36 8.83 9.67 9.63
C LYS A 36 9.19 8.91 10.90
N PRO A 37 10.49 8.89 11.28
CA PRO A 37 11.02 8.05 12.36
C PRO A 37 10.36 8.32 13.72
N GLU A 38 10.04 9.58 14.02
CA GLU A 38 9.39 9.98 15.26
C GLU A 38 7.97 9.38 15.42
N ALA A 39 7.33 9.03 14.31
CA ALA A 39 6.04 8.32 14.30
C ALA A 39 6.20 6.82 13.99
N GLY A 40 7.43 6.36 13.78
CA GLY A 40 7.73 4.98 13.38
C GLY A 40 7.18 4.60 12.01
N VAL A 41 6.95 5.55 11.09
CA VAL A 41 6.30 5.29 9.79
C VAL A 41 7.31 5.33 8.66
N PHE A 42 7.31 4.28 7.85
CA PHE A 42 8.23 4.10 6.73
C PHE A 42 7.47 3.54 5.52
N LEU A 43 7.49 4.27 4.38
CA LEU A 43 6.83 3.90 3.14
C LEU A 43 7.81 3.92 1.99
N GLY A 44 7.81 2.87 1.17
CA GLY A 44 8.71 2.72 0.02
C GLY A 44 7.97 2.32 -1.25
N HIS A 45 8.50 2.77 -2.38
CA HIS A 45 7.92 2.52 -3.69
C HIS A 45 9.00 2.15 -4.72
N ARG A 46 8.67 1.18 -5.58
CA ARG A 46 9.40 0.87 -6.82
C ARG A 46 8.48 1.14 -8.01
N ARG A 47 8.94 1.95 -8.93
CA ARG A 47 8.15 2.44 -10.06
C ARG A 47 8.49 1.73 -11.36
N LEU A 48 7.43 1.26 -12.03
CA LEU A 48 7.43 1.05 -13.48
C LEU A 48 6.67 2.23 -14.08
N SER A 49 7.37 3.05 -14.86
CA SER A 49 6.84 4.31 -15.39
C SER A 49 5.99 4.04 -16.62
N ILE A 50 4.65 4.14 -16.48
CA ILE A 50 3.67 3.91 -17.56
C ILE A 50 2.85 5.18 -17.78
N ILE A 51 2.25 5.73 -16.72
CA ILE A 51 1.43 6.94 -16.73
C ILE A 51 2.20 8.06 -16.04
N ASP A 52 2.09 9.28 -16.57
CA ASP A 52 2.72 10.49 -16.04
C ASP A 52 4.21 10.30 -15.71
N LEU A 53 5.03 10.19 -16.76
CA LEU A 53 6.46 9.90 -16.62
C LEU A 53 7.19 10.92 -15.71
N SER A 54 6.79 12.17 -15.73
CA SER A 54 7.41 13.26 -14.99
C SER A 54 6.78 13.52 -13.61
N GLY A 55 5.46 13.43 -13.48
CA GLY A 55 4.71 13.79 -12.26
C GLY A 55 4.35 12.62 -11.36
N GLY A 56 4.48 11.37 -11.83
CA GLY A 56 4.04 10.19 -11.09
C GLY A 56 5.04 9.64 -10.07
N ALA A 57 5.96 10.45 -9.52
CA ALA A 57 6.89 10.02 -8.49
C ALA A 57 6.15 9.65 -7.18
N GLN A 58 6.58 8.56 -6.55
CA GLN A 58 6.01 8.07 -5.29
C GLN A 58 7.12 7.71 -4.28
N PRO A 59 6.87 7.78 -2.95
CA PRO A 59 5.62 8.18 -2.31
C PRO A 59 5.20 9.59 -2.69
N MET A 60 3.89 9.79 -2.92
CA MET A 60 3.33 11.10 -3.26
C MET A 60 2.62 11.69 -2.04
N SER A 61 2.74 13.00 -1.83
CA SER A 61 2.10 13.68 -0.71
C SER A 61 1.25 14.86 -1.18
N THR A 62 0.23 15.20 -0.40
CA THR A 62 -0.47 16.47 -0.53
C THR A 62 0.46 17.65 -0.21
N ALA A 63 0.16 18.84 -0.71
CA ALA A 63 0.99 20.04 -0.52
C ALA A 63 1.26 20.38 0.96
N ASP A 64 0.33 20.05 1.86
CA ASP A 64 0.49 20.23 3.31
C ASP A 64 1.27 19.07 4.00
N GLY A 65 1.69 18.05 3.24
CA GLY A 65 2.41 16.88 3.74
C GLY A 65 1.61 15.98 4.69
N GLN A 66 0.31 16.22 4.88
CA GLN A 66 -0.51 15.51 5.86
C GLN A 66 -1.05 14.17 5.33
N THR A 67 -1.11 14.00 4.02
CA THR A 67 -1.55 12.74 3.40
C THR A 67 -0.45 12.26 2.45
N VAL A 68 -0.02 11.02 2.64
CA VAL A 68 1.05 10.40 1.82
C VAL A 68 0.56 9.05 1.30
N ILE A 69 0.78 8.76 0.02
CA ILE A 69 0.38 7.52 -0.62
C ILE A 69 1.55 6.77 -1.26
N VAL A 70 1.52 5.45 -1.16
CA VAL A 70 2.22 4.51 -2.05
C VAL A 70 1.19 3.65 -2.75
N PHE A 71 1.29 3.54 -4.08
CA PHE A 71 0.27 2.95 -4.93
C PHE A 71 0.89 2.05 -6.01
N ASN A 72 0.34 0.86 -6.14
CA ASN A 72 0.61 -0.07 -7.23
C ASN A 72 -0.71 -0.38 -7.93
N GLY A 73 -0.96 0.24 -9.06
CA GLY A 73 -2.23 0.05 -9.75
C GLY A 73 -2.41 0.99 -10.93
N GLU A 74 -3.68 1.12 -11.31
CA GLU A 74 -4.17 2.05 -12.32
C GLU A 74 -5.65 2.33 -12.06
N ILE A 75 -6.03 3.60 -11.98
CA ILE A 75 -7.41 4.05 -11.79
C ILE A 75 -7.95 4.50 -13.13
N TYR A 76 -8.78 3.67 -13.76
CA TYR A 76 -9.25 3.88 -15.14
C TYR A 76 -10.13 5.11 -15.30
N ASN A 77 -10.91 5.45 -14.27
CA ASN A 77 -11.79 6.63 -14.26
C ASN A 77 -11.15 7.86 -13.57
N HIS A 78 -9.81 7.93 -13.50
CA HIS A 78 -9.11 9.03 -12.83
C HIS A 78 -9.43 10.40 -13.42
N ALA A 79 -9.66 10.50 -14.73
CA ALA A 79 -9.98 11.76 -15.38
C ALA A 79 -11.33 12.33 -14.91
N ASP A 80 -12.36 11.49 -14.81
CA ASP A 80 -13.70 11.90 -14.34
C ASP A 80 -13.65 12.29 -12.86
N LEU A 81 -12.95 11.50 -12.04
CA LEU A 81 -12.77 11.81 -10.62
C LEU A 81 -11.98 13.10 -10.41
N ARG A 82 -10.95 13.36 -11.25
CA ARG A 82 -10.19 14.61 -11.22
C ARG A 82 -11.09 15.81 -11.48
N ALA A 83 -11.92 15.75 -12.53
CA ALA A 83 -12.84 16.82 -12.86
C ALA A 83 -13.83 17.11 -11.71
N GLU A 84 -14.37 16.06 -11.07
CA GLU A 84 -15.25 16.20 -9.92
C GLU A 84 -14.53 16.83 -8.72
N LEU A 85 -13.30 16.38 -8.41
CA LEU A 85 -12.51 16.92 -7.31
C LEU A 85 -12.10 18.38 -7.54
N GLN A 86 -11.78 18.76 -8.79
CA GLN A 86 -11.52 20.15 -9.16
C GLN A 86 -12.76 21.03 -8.98
N ALA A 87 -13.94 20.53 -9.36
CA ALA A 87 -15.20 21.23 -9.13
C ALA A 87 -15.53 21.44 -7.63
N ARG A 88 -14.93 20.61 -6.74
CA ARG A 88 -15.01 20.74 -5.28
C ARG A 88 -13.89 21.61 -4.67
N GLY A 89 -13.04 22.20 -5.52
CA GLY A 89 -11.99 23.14 -5.09
C GLY A 89 -10.62 22.50 -4.83
N HIS A 90 -10.40 21.22 -5.16
CA HIS A 90 -9.08 20.62 -5.07
C HIS A 90 -8.18 21.11 -6.23
N VAL A 91 -6.95 21.50 -5.90
CA VAL A 91 -5.94 21.96 -6.85
C VAL A 91 -4.89 20.87 -7.04
N PHE A 92 -4.72 20.44 -8.28
CA PHE A 92 -3.78 19.40 -8.68
C PHE A 92 -2.46 19.99 -9.14
N ALA A 93 -1.35 19.36 -8.77
CA ALA A 93 0.00 19.73 -9.19
C ALA A 93 0.43 18.99 -10.47
N THR A 94 -0.15 17.80 -10.75
CA THR A 94 0.14 17.01 -11.94
C THR A 94 -0.97 17.13 -12.97
N ASP A 95 -0.63 16.87 -14.25
CA ASP A 95 -1.62 16.97 -15.33
C ASP A 95 -2.63 15.80 -15.33
N HIS A 96 -2.14 14.58 -15.11
CA HIS A 96 -2.94 13.36 -15.32
C HIS A 96 -2.57 12.19 -14.41
N SER A 97 -1.89 12.43 -13.28
CA SER A 97 -1.55 11.37 -12.32
C SER A 97 -2.81 10.84 -11.64
N ASP A 98 -3.06 9.55 -11.76
CA ASP A 98 -4.10 8.82 -11.04
C ASP A 98 -3.77 8.69 -9.54
N THR A 99 -2.48 8.69 -9.20
CA THR A 99 -2.00 8.68 -7.81
C THR A 99 -2.42 9.96 -7.08
N GLU A 100 -2.32 11.11 -7.72
CA GLU A 100 -2.76 12.38 -7.12
C GLU A 100 -4.28 12.42 -6.94
N VAL A 101 -5.03 11.82 -7.88
CA VAL A 101 -6.48 11.67 -7.74
C VAL A 101 -6.83 10.87 -6.48
N LEU A 102 -6.10 9.78 -6.17
CA LEU A 102 -6.32 9.00 -4.95
C LEU A 102 -6.07 9.82 -3.68
N LEU A 103 -5.05 10.68 -3.65
CA LEU A 103 -4.78 11.57 -2.51
C LEU A 103 -5.96 12.51 -2.21
N TYR A 104 -6.48 13.17 -3.25
CA TYR A 104 -7.60 14.09 -3.06
C TYR A 104 -8.94 13.39 -2.89
N ALA A 105 -9.14 12.22 -3.49
CA ALA A 105 -10.28 11.35 -3.23
C ALA A 105 -10.34 10.91 -1.76
N TRP A 106 -9.20 10.57 -1.17
CA TRP A 106 -9.11 10.26 0.25
C TRP A 106 -9.49 11.46 1.13
N ARG A 107 -9.01 12.65 0.79
CA ARG A 107 -9.31 13.86 1.55
C ARG A 107 -10.78 14.26 1.49
N GLU A 108 -11.42 14.02 0.36
CA GLU A 108 -12.81 14.40 0.12
C GLU A 108 -13.79 13.37 0.70
N TRP A 109 -13.52 12.07 0.49
CA TRP A 109 -14.48 11.01 0.77
C TRP A 109 -14.01 9.99 1.81
N GLY A 110 -12.76 10.06 2.23
CA GLY A 110 -12.19 9.04 3.12
C GLY A 110 -12.31 7.63 2.54
N PRO A 111 -12.64 6.61 3.35
CA PRO A 111 -12.80 5.23 2.87
C PRO A 111 -13.90 5.06 1.80
N ALA A 112 -14.93 5.92 1.78
CA ALA A 112 -16.01 5.86 0.78
C ALA A 112 -15.51 6.13 -0.65
N MET A 113 -14.28 6.64 -0.83
CA MET A 113 -13.66 6.72 -2.15
C MET A 113 -13.61 5.38 -2.88
N LEU A 114 -13.48 4.26 -2.14
CA LEU A 114 -13.36 2.92 -2.74
C LEU A 114 -14.55 2.55 -3.62
N ASP A 115 -15.76 3.00 -3.29
CA ASP A 115 -16.96 2.76 -4.07
C ASP A 115 -16.97 3.50 -5.42
N ARG A 116 -16.16 4.55 -5.52
CA ARG A 116 -16.07 5.43 -6.68
C ARG A 116 -14.96 5.03 -7.65
N LEU A 117 -13.97 4.25 -7.18
CA LEU A 117 -12.84 3.84 -8.00
C LEU A 117 -13.23 2.74 -9.00
N ASN A 118 -12.79 2.88 -10.24
CA ASN A 118 -12.78 1.84 -11.24
C ASN A 118 -11.34 1.59 -11.67
N GLY A 119 -10.85 0.35 -11.52
CA GLY A 119 -9.45 0.05 -11.81
C GLY A 119 -8.95 -1.20 -11.12
N MET A 120 -7.64 -1.27 -10.99
CA MET A 120 -6.92 -2.31 -10.28
C MET A 120 -5.89 -1.66 -9.34
N TRP A 121 -5.93 -2.00 -8.06
CA TRP A 121 -5.09 -1.31 -7.09
C TRP A 121 -4.68 -2.14 -5.87
N ALA A 122 -3.53 -1.79 -5.35
CA ALA A 122 -3.13 -1.97 -3.96
C ALA A 122 -2.43 -0.68 -3.54
N PHE A 123 -2.87 -0.05 -2.47
CA PHE A 123 -2.26 1.16 -1.98
C PHE A 123 -2.23 1.23 -0.45
N ALA A 124 -1.35 2.07 0.06
CA ALA A 124 -1.32 2.46 1.46
C ALA A 124 -1.30 4.00 1.53
N ILE A 125 -2.22 4.56 2.33
CA ILE A 125 -2.32 5.99 2.61
C ILE A 125 -2.03 6.24 4.08
N LEU A 126 -1.00 7.05 4.35
CA LEU A 126 -0.78 7.65 5.65
C LEU A 126 -1.62 8.91 5.75
N ASP A 127 -2.53 8.93 6.72
CA ASP A 127 -3.30 10.11 7.10
C ASP A 127 -2.74 10.66 8.41
N GLY A 128 -1.97 11.74 8.30
CA GLY A 128 -1.35 12.40 9.46
C GLY A 128 -2.35 13.16 10.34
N ARG A 129 -3.50 13.58 9.79
CA ARG A 129 -4.55 14.28 10.53
C ARG A 129 -5.27 13.31 11.47
N GLU A 130 -5.67 12.17 10.93
CA GLU A 130 -6.38 11.13 11.68
C GLU A 130 -5.41 10.15 12.38
N LYS A 131 -4.09 10.35 12.20
CA LYS A 131 -3.03 9.48 12.74
C LYS A 131 -3.30 8.01 12.46
N ARG A 132 -3.51 7.67 11.19
CA ARG A 132 -3.78 6.29 10.75
C ARG A 132 -3.09 5.95 9.44
N LEU A 133 -2.82 4.66 9.27
CA LEU A 133 -2.43 4.06 8.01
C LEU A 133 -3.63 3.27 7.46
N PHE A 134 -4.01 3.57 6.22
CA PHE A 134 -5.11 2.92 5.52
C PHE A 134 -4.57 2.15 4.31
N LEU A 135 -4.89 0.87 4.20
CA LEU A 135 -4.52 0.02 3.07
C LEU A 135 -5.77 -0.48 2.38
N ALA A 136 -5.76 -0.53 1.05
CA ALA A 136 -6.88 -1.09 0.29
C ALA A 136 -6.39 -1.95 -0.87
N ARG A 137 -7.21 -2.96 -1.22
CA ARG A 137 -7.00 -3.85 -2.36
C ARG A 137 -8.24 -3.87 -3.25
N ASP A 138 -8.02 -3.91 -4.56
CA ASP A 138 -9.09 -3.86 -5.55
C ASP A 138 -10.11 -5.01 -5.43
N ARG A 139 -11.28 -4.79 -6.04
CA ARG A 139 -12.45 -5.69 -5.96
C ARG A 139 -12.16 -7.13 -6.37
N PHE A 140 -11.22 -7.35 -7.27
CA PHE A 140 -10.86 -8.67 -7.77
C PHE A 140 -9.51 -9.19 -7.25
N GLY A 141 -8.81 -8.39 -6.42
CA GLY A 141 -7.49 -8.73 -5.89
C GLY A 141 -6.42 -8.83 -6.99
N LYS A 142 -6.56 -8.06 -8.08
CA LYS A 142 -5.60 -8.05 -9.19
C LYS A 142 -4.21 -7.61 -8.77
N LYS A 143 -4.12 -6.63 -7.86
CA LYS A 143 -2.85 -6.23 -7.28
C LYS A 143 -2.61 -6.94 -5.96
N PRO A 144 -1.43 -7.51 -5.73
CA PRO A 144 -1.12 -8.21 -4.50
C PRO A 144 -0.87 -7.22 -3.36
N LEU A 145 -1.28 -7.62 -2.14
CA LEU A 145 -0.97 -6.91 -0.91
C LEU A 145 -0.90 -7.90 0.24
N TYR A 146 0.28 -7.98 0.87
CA TYR A 146 0.58 -8.83 2.01
C TYR A 146 0.85 -7.96 3.23
N TRP A 147 0.56 -8.48 4.43
CA TRP A 147 0.79 -7.78 5.67
C TRP A 147 1.05 -8.73 6.84
N PHE A 148 1.71 -8.22 7.87
CA PHE A 148 1.81 -8.85 9.18
C PHE A 148 1.64 -7.82 10.29
N HIS A 149 1.25 -8.30 11.48
CA HIS A 149 1.27 -7.52 12.71
C HIS A 149 1.89 -8.36 13.82
N ARG A 150 3.00 -7.91 14.37
CA ARG A 150 3.75 -8.65 15.39
C ARG A 150 4.53 -7.70 16.30
N GLN A 151 4.43 -7.91 17.62
CA GLN A 151 5.17 -7.14 18.63
C GLN A 151 5.03 -5.62 18.45
N GLY A 152 3.80 -5.14 18.19
CA GLY A 152 3.53 -3.73 17.98
C GLY A 152 4.02 -3.17 16.64
N THR A 153 4.58 -4.00 15.76
CA THR A 153 5.01 -3.61 14.42
C THR A 153 4.06 -4.16 13.38
N PHE A 154 3.59 -3.29 12.50
CA PHE A 154 2.79 -3.64 11.33
C PHE A 154 3.64 -3.46 10.07
N GLY A 155 3.71 -4.49 9.23
CA GLY A 155 4.41 -4.42 7.94
C GLY A 155 3.52 -4.82 6.79
N PHE A 156 3.72 -4.19 5.62
CA PHE A 156 3.01 -4.52 4.39
C PHE A 156 3.93 -4.47 3.18
N ALA A 157 3.63 -5.26 2.14
CA ALA A 157 4.32 -5.19 0.86
C ALA A 157 3.50 -5.82 -0.27
N SER A 158 3.88 -5.51 -1.51
CA SER A 158 3.37 -6.17 -2.72
C SER A 158 3.74 -7.64 -2.80
N GLU A 159 4.85 -8.06 -2.17
CA GLU A 159 5.34 -9.44 -2.21
C GLU A 159 5.82 -9.94 -0.86
N LEU A 160 5.67 -11.24 -0.65
CA LEU A 160 6.08 -11.92 0.56
C LEU A 160 7.59 -11.79 0.82
N THR A 161 8.39 -11.90 -0.24
CA THR A 161 9.87 -11.78 -0.17
C THR A 161 10.31 -10.42 0.34
N SER A 162 9.59 -9.36 0.02
CA SER A 162 9.83 -8.01 0.54
C SER A 162 9.53 -7.92 2.04
N LEU A 163 8.40 -8.49 2.50
CA LEU A 163 8.07 -8.53 3.93
C LEU A 163 9.12 -9.27 4.76
N LEU A 164 9.68 -10.35 4.22
CA LEU A 164 10.69 -11.17 4.91
C LEU A 164 12.03 -10.44 5.14
N GLU A 165 12.26 -9.29 4.53
CA GLU A 165 13.42 -8.43 4.84
C GLU A 165 13.25 -7.68 6.18
N HIS A 166 12.01 -7.57 6.68
CA HIS A 166 11.79 -6.96 7.98
C HIS A 166 12.19 -7.93 9.11
N PRO A 167 13.02 -7.51 10.10
CA PRO A 167 13.52 -8.41 11.15
C PRO A 167 12.41 -9.08 12.00
N LEU A 168 11.28 -8.39 12.19
CA LEU A 168 10.14 -8.89 12.96
C LEU A 168 9.13 -9.66 12.11
N ALA A 169 9.34 -9.81 10.80
CA ALA A 169 8.44 -10.60 9.97
C ALA A 169 8.44 -12.07 10.42
N PRO A 170 7.27 -12.71 10.55
CA PRO A 170 7.17 -14.14 10.80
C PRO A 170 7.92 -14.95 9.73
N ARG A 171 8.46 -16.12 10.11
CA ARG A 171 9.26 -16.99 9.21
C ARG A 171 8.86 -18.45 9.25
N SER A 172 7.95 -18.82 10.16
CA SER A 172 7.49 -20.21 10.28
C SER A 172 6.60 -20.58 9.10
N GLU A 173 6.80 -21.74 8.52
CA GLU A 173 5.93 -22.25 7.47
C GLU A 173 4.54 -22.56 8.01
N SER A 174 3.52 -22.32 7.19
CA SER A 174 2.12 -22.62 7.52
C SER A 174 1.74 -24.01 7.04
N GLU A 175 1.52 -24.93 7.98
CA GLU A 175 0.99 -26.28 7.70
C GLU A 175 -0.34 -26.23 6.93
N LEU A 176 -1.26 -25.35 7.36
CA LEU A 176 -2.54 -25.15 6.69
C LEU A 176 -2.38 -24.70 5.24
N ALA A 177 -1.42 -23.80 4.99
CA ALA A 177 -1.15 -23.34 3.63
C ALA A 177 -0.58 -24.46 2.75
N ARG A 178 0.26 -25.34 3.31
CA ARG A 178 0.78 -26.51 2.61
C ARG A 178 -0.34 -27.47 2.19
N VAL A 179 -1.28 -27.76 3.10
CA VAL A 179 -2.46 -28.59 2.79
C VAL A 179 -3.31 -27.96 1.69
N LYS A 180 -3.58 -26.64 1.78
CA LYS A 180 -4.35 -25.90 0.77
C LYS A 180 -3.66 -25.89 -0.58
N PHE A 181 -2.33 -25.73 -0.61
CA PHE A 181 -1.57 -25.78 -1.85
C PHE A 181 -1.66 -27.16 -2.52
N LEU A 182 -1.53 -28.24 -1.75
CA LEU A 182 -1.65 -29.61 -2.28
C LEU A 182 -3.07 -29.90 -2.81
N ALA A 183 -4.10 -29.33 -2.18
CA ALA A 183 -5.49 -29.55 -2.57
C ALA A 183 -5.90 -28.70 -3.81
N HIS A 184 -5.36 -27.49 -3.96
CA HIS A 184 -5.88 -26.48 -4.92
C HIS A 184 -4.81 -25.98 -5.89
N ALA A 185 -3.54 -26.40 -5.77
CA ALA A 185 -2.38 -25.87 -6.48
C ALA A 185 -2.15 -24.36 -6.26
N LEU A 186 -2.80 -23.77 -5.25
CA LEU A 186 -2.66 -22.38 -4.83
C LEU A 186 -2.97 -22.24 -3.33
N ILE A 187 -2.48 -21.16 -2.73
CA ILE A 187 -2.83 -20.79 -1.36
C ILE A 187 -3.83 -19.62 -1.42
N PRO A 188 -5.13 -19.86 -1.14
CA PRO A 188 -6.14 -18.79 -1.20
C PRO A 188 -5.97 -17.77 -0.07
N ALA A 189 -6.41 -16.51 -0.33
CA ALA A 189 -6.47 -15.49 0.71
C ALA A 189 -7.41 -15.95 1.86
N PRO A 190 -7.13 -15.50 3.10
CA PRO A 190 -6.06 -14.61 3.53
C PRO A 190 -4.71 -15.31 3.76
N HIS A 191 -4.60 -16.61 3.54
CA HIS A 191 -3.42 -17.40 3.90
C HIS A 191 -2.23 -17.14 2.98
N THR A 192 -1.02 -17.33 3.55
CA THR A 192 0.26 -17.35 2.83
C THR A 192 1.07 -18.59 3.24
N ALA A 193 2.17 -18.84 2.57
CA ALA A 193 3.09 -19.93 2.94
C ALA A 193 3.72 -19.71 4.34
N ILE A 194 3.67 -18.50 4.87
CA ILE A 194 4.26 -18.16 6.18
C ILE A 194 3.14 -17.90 7.18
N GLU A 195 3.17 -18.61 8.30
CA GLU A 195 2.24 -18.38 9.40
C GLU A 195 2.44 -16.97 9.99
N GLY A 196 1.32 -16.26 10.24
CA GLY A 196 1.36 -14.88 10.75
C GLY A 196 1.55 -13.80 9.68
N ILE A 197 1.75 -14.18 8.41
CA ILE A 197 1.63 -13.24 7.27
C ILE A 197 0.35 -13.54 6.51
N GLN A 198 -0.40 -12.50 6.17
CA GLN A 198 -1.68 -12.63 5.48
C GLN A 198 -1.68 -11.86 4.14
N LYS A 199 -2.48 -12.32 3.20
CA LYS A 199 -2.93 -11.53 2.04
C LYS A 199 -4.13 -10.70 2.48
N LEU A 200 -4.14 -9.41 2.15
CA LEU A 200 -5.39 -8.66 2.24
C LEU A 200 -6.36 -9.24 1.20
N PRO A 201 -7.56 -9.70 1.59
CA PRO A 201 -8.48 -10.28 0.62
C PRO A 201 -8.91 -9.26 -0.45
N ALA A 202 -9.43 -9.76 -1.58
CA ALA A 202 -10.03 -8.90 -2.62
C ALA A 202 -11.22 -8.11 -2.04
N ALA A 203 -11.41 -6.87 -2.51
CA ALA A 203 -12.45 -5.94 -2.06
C ALA A 203 -12.40 -5.60 -0.55
N HIS A 204 -11.23 -5.75 0.10
CA HIS A 204 -11.07 -5.39 1.51
C HIS A 204 -10.11 -4.22 1.69
N HIS A 205 -10.31 -3.55 2.78
CA HIS A 205 -9.37 -2.55 3.28
C HIS A 205 -8.99 -2.83 4.74
N LEU A 206 -7.89 -2.23 5.17
CA LEU A 206 -7.33 -2.37 6.51
C LEU A 206 -7.01 -0.98 7.04
N THR A 207 -7.40 -0.71 8.27
CA THR A 207 -7.05 0.52 8.99
C THR A 207 -6.20 0.19 10.22
N LEU A 208 -5.08 0.87 10.35
CA LEU A 208 -4.21 0.84 11.52
C LEU A 208 -4.15 2.25 12.11
N ASP A 209 -4.64 2.42 13.34
CA ASP A 209 -4.46 3.66 14.08
C ASP A 209 -3.02 3.72 14.60
N LEU A 210 -2.30 4.82 14.35
CA LEU A 210 -0.92 5.00 14.81
C LEU A 210 -0.91 5.11 16.33
N GLY A 211 -0.21 4.20 17.00
CA GLY A 211 -0.26 4.04 18.46
C GLY A 211 -1.41 3.14 18.94
N GLY A 212 -2.21 2.60 18.02
CA GLY A 212 -3.25 1.60 18.32
C GLY A 212 -2.69 0.18 18.47
N SER A 213 -3.53 -0.72 18.99
CA SER A 213 -3.09 -2.08 19.37
C SER A 213 -3.14 -3.08 18.21
N ALA A 214 -4.07 -2.96 17.27
CA ALA A 214 -4.24 -3.93 16.19
C ALA A 214 -4.90 -3.32 14.94
N PRO A 215 -4.58 -3.86 13.75
CA PRO A 215 -5.24 -3.46 12.50
C PRO A 215 -6.69 -3.97 12.46
N ARG A 216 -7.58 -3.17 11.86
CA ARG A 216 -8.98 -3.54 11.57
C ARG A 216 -9.15 -3.79 10.08
N ILE A 217 -9.73 -4.93 9.71
CA ILE A 217 -10.04 -5.32 8.32
C ILE A 217 -11.54 -5.20 8.10
N GLN A 218 -11.92 -4.59 6.96
CA GLN A 218 -13.30 -4.41 6.53
C GLN A 218 -13.43 -4.72 5.03
#